data_34fb27967eb7aa86ea2939ecfaf72e50
#
_entry.id   34fb27967eb7aa86ea2939ecfaf72e50
#
_cell.length_a   1.000
_cell.length_b   1.000
_cell.length_c   1.000
_cell.angle_alpha   90.00
_cell.angle_beta   90.00
_cell.angle_gamma   90.00
#
_symmetry.space_group_name_H-M   'P 1'
#
loop_
_entity.id
_entity.type
_entity.pdbx_description
1 polymer ?
#
loop_
_entity_poly.entity_id
_entity_poly.type
_entity_poly.pdbx_seq_one_letter_code
_entity_poly.pdbx_strand_id
1 'polypeptide(L)'
;NNAADEVWFGRQNVFNVPTEEGWRPTEAPVMMPTGKSWHDYVLATRLEITCGEAPFLTSRYDMISGVSIAIKARMGMLDRKLRIVNEHCTGDEWTRWALLALGSVYGFEWQGDNLLLARESLLASFSESYEQQFGHKADRATLMLAAEIIAWNVWQMDGLKGVVPASCRETRIMETDFFGETKVTSVSPCPGCEHDDITLHNGMRCCLRRWLPSETMTPNHFDYNYTEIITKKYKTYHKNKYLMKFDFVIGNPPYQEEKEDNGRQPPVYDKFMDSTYQIARKVVLISPARFLFNAGQTTKEWNRKMLNDSRLKVLSYEQDSSKIFPNTDIKGGVVITYHSQDDKFEPIGVFTPIPELNSILHKVKGEQSKSLSEIIYAPTKFNLEHLYEHHAEFKPLIKSEGKDKLLRTNIFNRLSIFHKEKGKENDIAILGLVDGKRSWRYVDRYYLDDYNNQIGAWKILVPESNGSGAIGEVLSTPLIGKPLIGYTQTFLGIGAFDNESEAQAAYKYIISKFARTMLGVLKITQHNPISTWKYVPLQDFTNHSDIDWTKSVHEIDLQLYDKYVLSADERNFIETHVKAMDE
;
A
#
# COMPACT_ATOMS: atom_id res chain seq x y z
N ASN A 1 11.38 14.77 0.54
CA ASN A 1 11.89 15.72 -0.45
C ASN A 1 12.63 15.03 -1.60
N ASN A 2 13.55 14.08 -1.33
CA ASN A 2 14.32 13.39 -2.38
C ASN A 2 13.42 12.76 -3.44
N ALA A 3 12.41 11.99 -3.04
CA ALA A 3 11.48 11.35 -3.98
C ALA A 3 10.76 12.36 -4.90
N ALA A 4 10.37 13.53 -4.40
CA ALA A 4 9.77 14.58 -5.21
C ALA A 4 10.76 15.18 -6.21
N ASP A 5 12.01 15.39 -5.80
CA ASP A 5 13.06 15.92 -6.67
C ASP A 5 13.52 14.88 -7.70
N GLU A 6 13.64 13.61 -7.33
CA GLU A 6 13.92 12.52 -8.28
C GLU A 6 12.91 12.51 -9.42
N VAL A 7 11.62 12.64 -9.09
CA VAL A 7 10.55 12.73 -10.09
C VAL A 7 10.70 14.01 -10.93
N TRP A 8 11.01 15.16 -10.31
CA TRP A 8 11.14 16.44 -11.03
C TRP A 8 12.33 16.45 -11.97
N PHE A 9 13.50 15.95 -11.51
CA PHE A 9 14.76 15.93 -12.25
C PHE A 9 14.93 14.70 -13.16
N GLY A 10 14.17 13.62 -12.94
CA GLY A 10 14.34 12.35 -13.63
C GLY A 10 15.63 11.60 -13.24
N ARG A 11 16.24 11.95 -12.11
CA ARG A 11 17.47 11.32 -11.58
C ARG A 11 17.54 11.42 -10.06
N GLN A 12 18.26 10.49 -9.44
CA GLN A 12 18.49 10.43 -8.00
C GLN A 12 19.64 11.35 -7.54
N ASN A 13 19.70 11.58 -6.23
CA ASN A 13 20.82 12.24 -5.55
C ASN A 13 21.16 13.65 -6.08
N VAL A 14 20.13 14.44 -6.39
CA VAL A 14 20.29 15.78 -6.97
C VAL A 14 20.89 16.76 -5.95
N PHE A 15 20.31 16.84 -4.75
CA PHE A 15 20.72 17.78 -3.72
C PHE A 15 21.57 17.16 -2.62
N ASN A 16 21.44 15.85 -2.39
CA ASN A 16 22.13 15.13 -1.35
C ASN A 16 22.32 13.66 -1.72
N VAL A 17 23.35 13.05 -1.19
CA VAL A 17 23.69 11.63 -1.36
C VAL A 17 23.60 10.90 -0.03
N PRO A 18 23.17 9.62 0.00
CA PRO A 18 23.18 8.82 1.21
C PRO A 18 24.61 8.48 1.63
N THR A 19 24.85 8.43 2.94
CA THR A 19 26.09 7.98 3.56
C THR A 19 25.78 7.04 4.72
N GLU A 20 26.78 6.40 5.29
CA GLU A 20 26.60 5.53 6.47
C GLU A 20 26.07 6.31 7.69
N GLU A 21 26.37 7.60 7.80
CA GLU A 21 25.95 8.48 8.89
C GLU A 21 24.67 9.28 8.58
N GLY A 22 24.03 9.04 7.42
CA GLY A 22 22.82 9.76 7.00
C GLY A 22 22.94 10.36 5.60
N TRP A 23 22.67 11.68 5.45
CA TRP A 23 22.66 12.38 4.17
C TRP A 23 23.70 13.48 4.10
N ARG A 24 24.45 13.56 3.02
CA ARG A 24 25.40 14.63 2.75
C ARG A 24 24.94 15.46 1.55
N PRO A 25 24.97 16.81 1.60
CA PRO A 25 24.66 17.66 0.45
C PRO A 25 25.65 17.43 -0.70
N THR A 26 25.17 17.56 -1.93
CA THR A 26 26.03 17.59 -3.12
C THR A 26 26.75 18.94 -3.20
N GLU A 27 28.02 18.94 -3.61
CA GLU A 27 28.83 20.17 -3.71
C GLU A 27 28.71 20.84 -5.10
N ALA A 28 28.53 20.04 -6.15
CA ALA A 28 28.39 20.54 -7.51
C ALA A 28 27.10 21.34 -7.71
N PRO A 29 27.10 22.38 -8.57
CA PRO A 29 25.88 23.08 -8.96
C PRO A 29 24.82 22.14 -9.52
N VAL A 30 23.56 22.46 -9.26
CA VAL A 30 22.43 21.61 -9.66
C VAL A 30 22.11 21.82 -11.15
N MET A 31 22.39 20.82 -11.97
CA MET A 31 22.08 20.84 -13.40
C MET A 31 20.57 20.62 -13.63
N MET A 32 19.93 21.53 -14.35
CA MET A 32 18.52 21.42 -14.71
C MET A 32 18.29 20.36 -15.79
N PRO A 33 17.13 19.66 -15.77
CA PRO A 33 16.77 18.73 -16.84
C PRO A 33 16.57 19.46 -18.17
N THR A 34 16.81 18.78 -19.29
CA THR A 34 16.55 19.33 -20.62
C THR A 34 15.10 19.82 -20.75
N GLY A 35 14.94 21.04 -21.25
CA GLY A 35 13.62 21.67 -21.45
C GLY A 35 12.97 22.25 -20.19
N LYS A 36 13.67 22.26 -19.04
CA LYS A 36 13.22 22.92 -17.81
C LYS A 36 14.25 23.96 -17.36
N SER A 37 13.76 25.07 -16.84
CA SER A 37 14.58 26.15 -16.29
C SER A 37 14.64 26.08 -14.76
N TRP A 38 15.62 26.73 -14.14
CA TRP A 38 15.68 26.90 -12.71
C TRP A 38 14.48 27.71 -12.16
N HIS A 39 13.93 28.61 -12.98
CA HIS A 39 12.71 29.35 -12.65
C HIS A 39 11.52 28.41 -12.46
N ASP A 40 11.37 27.39 -13.32
CA ASP A 40 10.31 26.40 -13.22
C ASP A 40 10.42 25.62 -11.90
N TYR A 41 11.63 25.30 -11.46
CA TYR A 41 11.87 24.62 -10.19
C TYR A 41 11.48 25.52 -8.99
N VAL A 42 11.90 26.78 -9.01
CA VAL A 42 11.60 27.74 -7.95
C VAL A 42 10.10 28.00 -7.84
N LEU A 43 9.41 28.15 -8.98
CA LEU A 43 7.97 28.44 -9.02
C LEU A 43 7.08 27.21 -8.82
N ALA A 44 7.62 25.99 -8.90
CA ALA A 44 6.86 24.77 -8.66
C ALA A 44 6.27 24.78 -7.25
N THR A 45 4.96 24.77 -7.14
CA THR A 45 4.25 24.86 -5.85
C THR A 45 4.38 23.55 -5.07
N ARG A 46 4.81 23.64 -3.81
CA ARG A 46 5.02 22.51 -2.93
C ARG A 46 4.29 22.72 -1.60
N LEU A 47 3.50 21.74 -1.21
CA LEU A 47 2.75 21.74 0.04
C LEU A 47 3.27 20.64 0.95
N GLU A 48 3.54 20.98 2.21
CA GLU A 48 3.67 20.02 3.30
C GLU A 48 2.32 19.95 4.03
N ILE A 49 1.67 18.79 3.93
CA ILE A 49 0.40 18.58 4.64
C ILE A 49 0.69 18.03 6.03
N THR A 50 -0.02 18.58 7.05
CA THR A 50 0.26 18.31 8.47
C THR A 50 1.73 18.61 8.81
N CYS A 51 2.11 19.85 8.56
CA CYS A 51 3.52 20.23 8.51
C CYS A 51 4.22 20.28 9.88
N GLY A 52 3.49 20.24 11.00
CA GLY A 52 4.11 20.41 12.30
C GLY A 52 4.93 21.72 12.35
N GLU A 53 6.18 21.61 12.75
CA GLU A 53 7.17 22.71 12.74
C GLU A 53 7.81 22.94 11.36
N ALA A 54 7.26 22.34 10.30
CA ALA A 54 7.69 22.40 8.90
C ALA A 54 9.05 21.75 8.57
N PRO A 55 9.36 20.55 9.04
CA PRO A 55 10.67 19.91 8.83
C PRO A 55 10.93 19.54 7.37
N PHE A 56 9.89 19.35 6.55
CA PHE A 56 10.06 19.12 5.11
C PHE A 56 10.13 20.42 4.31
N LEU A 57 9.56 21.53 4.82
CA LEU A 57 9.70 22.84 4.21
C LEU A 57 11.09 23.43 4.43
N THR A 58 11.62 23.36 5.68
CA THR A 58 12.97 23.81 6.02
C THR A 58 13.58 22.94 7.12
N SER A 59 14.80 22.45 6.91
CA SER A 59 15.49 21.57 7.86
C SER A 59 16.55 22.32 8.65
N ARG A 60 16.10 23.20 9.58
CA ARG A 60 17.01 23.99 10.41
C ARG A 60 17.68 23.20 11.53
N TYR A 61 17.02 22.17 12.01
CA TYR A 61 17.44 21.31 13.10
C TYR A 61 17.27 19.85 12.74
N ASP A 62 18.12 19.01 13.29
CA ASP A 62 17.89 17.58 13.32
C ASP A 62 16.75 17.28 14.31
N MET A 63 15.68 16.65 13.82
CA MET A 63 14.44 16.44 14.59
C MET A 63 14.60 15.46 15.78
N ILE A 64 15.68 14.69 15.82
CA ILE A 64 15.96 13.73 16.90
C ILE A 64 16.85 14.34 17.97
N SER A 65 17.95 14.96 17.54
CA SER A 65 18.96 15.50 18.44
C SER A 65 18.77 16.98 18.82
N GLY A 66 17.94 17.72 18.05
CA GLY A 66 17.77 19.16 18.20
C GLY A 66 19.00 19.99 17.74
N VAL A 67 20.00 19.35 17.15
CA VAL A 67 21.22 20.04 16.71
C VAL A 67 20.94 20.89 15.47
N SER A 68 21.43 22.14 15.48
CA SER A 68 21.29 23.05 14.34
C SER A 68 22.04 22.55 13.11
N ILE A 69 21.38 22.60 11.94
CA ILE A 69 21.94 22.21 10.63
C ILE A 69 22.45 23.47 9.91
N ALA A 70 23.72 23.43 9.52
CA ALA A 70 24.31 24.52 8.73
C ALA A 70 23.55 24.75 7.43
N ILE A 71 23.40 26.00 6.97
CA ILE A 71 22.57 26.39 5.81
C ILE A 71 22.88 25.53 4.57
N LYS A 72 24.17 25.28 4.28
CA LYS A 72 24.60 24.47 3.13
C LYS A 72 24.21 22.98 3.23
N ALA A 73 23.93 22.49 4.42
CA ALA A 73 23.55 21.11 4.69
C ALA A 73 22.02 20.92 4.81
N ARG A 74 21.25 22.00 4.78
CA ARG A 74 19.79 21.95 4.87
C ARG A 74 19.16 21.34 3.63
N MET A 75 18.10 20.58 3.82
CA MET A 75 17.50 19.74 2.77
C MET A 75 15.98 19.94 2.64
N GLY A 76 15.41 20.96 3.30
CA GLY A 76 14.00 21.29 3.17
C GLY A 76 13.65 21.79 1.77
N MET A 77 12.36 21.84 1.45
CA MET A 77 11.89 22.29 0.14
C MET A 77 12.29 23.73 -0.17
N LEU A 78 12.16 24.62 0.83
CA LEU A 78 12.61 26.01 0.71
C LEU A 78 14.14 26.08 0.60
N ASP A 79 14.87 25.32 1.42
CA ASP A 79 16.33 25.33 1.44
C ASP A 79 16.90 24.96 0.06
N ARG A 80 16.32 23.97 -0.61
CA ARG A 80 16.71 23.55 -1.99
C ARG A 80 16.42 24.63 -3.02
N LYS A 81 15.26 25.31 -2.90
CA LYS A 81 14.93 26.43 -3.80
C LYS A 81 15.86 27.62 -3.58
N LEU A 82 16.16 27.96 -2.35
CA LEU A 82 17.13 29.02 -2.03
C LEU A 82 18.54 28.69 -2.55
N ARG A 83 18.95 27.41 -2.45
CA ARG A 83 20.19 26.95 -3.06
C ARG A 83 20.22 27.18 -4.57
N ILE A 84 19.14 26.84 -5.28
CA ILE A 84 19.02 27.08 -6.73
C ILE A 84 19.09 28.60 -7.03
N VAL A 85 18.42 29.43 -6.24
CA VAL A 85 18.49 30.88 -6.38
C VAL A 85 19.93 31.39 -6.17
N ASN A 86 20.64 30.87 -5.15
CA ASN A 86 22.05 31.21 -4.89
C ASN A 86 22.99 30.84 -6.03
N GLU A 87 22.70 29.76 -6.73
CA GLU A 87 23.51 29.27 -7.85
C GLU A 87 23.31 30.09 -9.15
N HIS A 88 22.20 30.85 -9.27
CA HIS A 88 21.81 31.47 -10.55
C HIS A 88 21.70 32.99 -10.55
N CYS A 89 21.50 33.63 -9.40
CA CYS A 89 21.34 35.09 -9.35
C CYS A 89 21.92 35.75 -8.10
N THR A 90 22.08 37.07 -8.15
CA THR A 90 22.66 37.90 -7.09
C THR A 90 21.90 39.23 -6.99
N GLY A 91 22.23 40.07 -5.99
CA GLY A 91 21.65 41.39 -5.82
C GLY A 91 20.12 41.38 -5.69
N ASP A 92 19.46 42.41 -6.21
CA ASP A 92 18.00 42.56 -6.15
C ASP A 92 17.24 41.41 -6.82
N GLU A 93 17.84 40.80 -7.83
CA GLU A 93 17.27 39.65 -8.51
C GLU A 93 17.21 38.46 -7.57
N TRP A 94 18.26 38.22 -6.76
CA TRP A 94 18.24 37.18 -5.74
C TRP A 94 17.07 37.38 -4.75
N THR A 95 16.90 38.62 -4.25
CA THR A 95 15.83 38.90 -3.27
C THR A 95 14.45 38.60 -3.86
N ARG A 96 14.21 39.01 -5.11
CA ARG A 96 12.93 38.72 -5.80
C ARG A 96 12.68 37.22 -5.94
N TRP A 97 13.68 36.46 -6.37
CA TRP A 97 13.52 35.03 -6.56
C TRP A 97 13.49 34.24 -5.23
N ALA A 98 14.18 34.71 -4.20
CA ALA A 98 14.08 34.14 -2.86
C ALA A 98 12.69 34.33 -2.25
N LEU A 99 12.06 35.50 -2.44
CA LEU A 99 10.66 35.75 -2.07
C LEU A 99 9.68 34.87 -2.86
N LEU A 100 9.93 34.65 -4.16
CA LEU A 100 9.14 33.71 -4.97
C LEU A 100 9.34 32.25 -4.55
N ALA A 101 10.56 31.86 -4.16
CA ALA A 101 10.83 30.55 -3.59
C ALA A 101 10.02 30.34 -2.31
N LEU A 102 9.99 31.34 -1.43
CA LEU A 102 9.16 31.35 -0.23
C LEU A 102 7.66 31.32 -0.57
N GLY A 103 7.24 32.08 -1.59
CA GLY A 103 5.86 32.13 -2.07
C GLY A 103 5.36 30.87 -2.78
N SER A 104 6.25 29.93 -3.06
CA SER A 104 5.91 28.66 -3.72
C SER A 104 5.92 27.44 -2.81
N VAL A 105 6.16 27.64 -1.50
CA VAL A 105 6.05 26.61 -0.47
C VAL A 105 4.87 26.90 0.46
N TYR A 106 4.16 25.84 0.84
CA TYR A 106 2.93 25.91 1.63
C TYR A 106 2.94 24.89 2.74
N GLY A 107 2.26 25.18 3.85
CA GLY A 107 2.14 24.29 4.99
C GLY A 107 0.75 24.35 5.60
N PHE A 108 0.19 23.20 5.98
CA PHE A 108 -1.04 23.12 6.74
C PHE A 108 -0.77 22.44 8.06
N GLU A 109 -1.21 23.07 9.15
CA GLU A 109 -1.02 22.55 10.50
C GLU A 109 -2.30 22.71 11.31
N TRP A 110 -2.58 21.73 12.15
CA TRP A 110 -3.73 21.74 13.05
C TRP A 110 -3.46 22.56 14.32
N GLN A 111 -2.28 22.41 14.91
CA GLN A 111 -1.93 23.01 16.18
C GLN A 111 -1.31 24.40 16.00
N GLY A 112 -1.78 25.37 16.78
CA GLY A 112 -1.36 26.77 16.64
C GLY A 112 0.06 27.06 17.05
N ASP A 113 0.60 26.33 18.02
CA ASP A 113 1.98 26.44 18.49
C ASP A 113 2.96 25.88 17.45
N ASN A 114 2.70 24.70 16.89
CA ASN A 114 3.48 24.14 15.78
C ASN A 114 3.45 25.07 14.55
N LEU A 115 2.30 25.65 14.24
CA LEU A 115 2.16 26.63 13.17
C LEU A 115 3.06 27.86 13.38
N LEU A 116 3.15 28.36 14.61
CA LEU A 116 4.02 29.50 14.95
C LEU A 116 5.49 29.13 14.72
N LEU A 117 5.91 27.97 15.19
CA LEU A 117 7.28 27.46 15.00
C LEU A 117 7.60 27.24 13.51
N ALA A 118 6.64 26.74 12.73
CA ALA A 118 6.78 26.58 11.28
C ALA A 118 7.00 27.92 10.59
N ARG A 119 6.21 28.93 10.91
CA ARG A 119 6.34 30.29 10.36
C ARG A 119 7.67 30.95 10.76
N GLU A 120 8.07 30.82 12.02
CA GLU A 120 9.35 31.32 12.52
C GLU A 120 10.52 30.62 11.82
N SER A 121 10.48 29.30 11.67
CA SER A 121 11.52 28.51 10.98
C SER A 121 11.69 28.94 9.53
N LEU A 122 10.61 29.21 8.80
CA LEU A 122 10.66 29.69 7.42
C LEU A 122 11.24 31.10 7.31
N LEU A 123 10.80 32.02 8.20
CA LEU A 123 11.30 33.40 8.21
C LEU A 123 12.79 33.45 8.58
N ALA A 124 13.20 32.66 9.55
CA ALA A 124 14.59 32.55 9.95
C ALA A 124 15.44 31.94 8.82
N SER A 125 14.98 30.89 8.13
CA SER A 125 15.68 30.31 6.99
C SER A 125 15.89 31.32 5.84
N PHE A 126 14.86 32.13 5.54
CA PHE A 126 14.97 33.22 4.58
C PHE A 126 16.00 34.26 5.04
N SER A 127 15.90 34.74 6.29
CA SER A 127 16.78 35.76 6.85
C SER A 127 18.26 35.31 6.90
N GLU A 128 18.50 34.07 7.32
CA GLU A 128 19.84 33.48 7.37
C GLU A 128 20.44 33.31 5.97
N SER A 129 19.64 32.88 5.00
CA SER A 129 20.06 32.77 3.60
C SER A 129 20.35 34.13 2.97
N TYR A 130 19.56 35.16 3.31
CA TYR A 130 19.80 36.53 2.90
C TYR A 130 21.14 37.06 3.47
N GLU A 131 21.35 36.88 4.79
CA GLU A 131 22.59 37.31 5.46
C GLU A 131 23.83 36.59 4.90
N GLN A 132 23.69 35.29 4.58
CA GLN A 132 24.76 34.54 3.91
C GLN A 132 25.10 35.11 2.53
N GLN A 133 24.08 35.54 1.75
CA GLN A 133 24.28 36.05 0.40
C GLN A 133 24.87 37.46 0.37
N PHE A 134 24.45 38.35 1.26
CA PHE A 134 24.79 39.76 1.23
C PHE A 134 25.80 40.22 2.30
N GLY A 135 26.08 39.36 3.29
CA GLY A 135 26.95 39.70 4.43
C GLY A 135 26.32 40.67 5.44
N HIS A 136 25.03 40.99 5.29
CA HIS A 136 24.26 41.80 6.23
C HIS A 136 22.81 41.31 6.31
N LYS A 137 22.11 41.66 7.39
CA LYS A 137 20.69 41.31 7.59
C LYS A 137 19.79 42.01 6.57
N ALA A 138 18.70 41.36 6.21
CA ALA A 138 17.65 41.97 5.42
C ALA A 138 17.02 43.16 6.13
N ASP A 139 16.62 44.18 5.37
CA ASP A 139 15.92 45.33 5.92
C ASP A 139 14.51 44.96 6.41
N ARG A 140 13.90 45.86 7.15
CA ARG A 140 12.56 45.65 7.73
C ARG A 140 11.49 45.43 6.66
N ALA A 141 11.57 46.14 5.53
CA ALA A 141 10.56 46.03 4.47
C ALA A 141 10.58 44.66 3.80
N THR A 142 11.80 44.15 3.50
CA THR A 142 12.02 42.82 2.96
C THR A 142 11.55 41.72 3.93
N LEU A 143 11.85 41.85 5.24
CA LEU A 143 11.39 40.89 6.26
C LEU A 143 9.86 40.93 6.44
N MET A 144 9.24 42.10 6.39
CA MET A 144 7.78 42.23 6.46
C MET A 144 7.09 41.58 5.27
N LEU A 145 7.64 41.73 4.04
CA LEU A 145 7.13 41.05 2.86
C LEU A 145 7.28 39.53 2.94
N ALA A 146 8.43 39.04 3.42
CA ALA A 146 8.64 37.62 3.65
C ALA A 146 7.64 37.07 4.69
N ALA A 147 7.40 37.78 5.78
CA ALA A 147 6.43 37.41 6.82
C ALA A 147 5.00 37.41 6.26
N GLU A 148 4.62 38.38 5.40
CA GLU A 148 3.32 38.39 4.73
C GLU A 148 3.15 37.14 3.85
N ILE A 149 4.15 36.81 3.02
CA ILE A 149 4.12 35.62 2.17
C ILE A 149 3.91 34.35 3.01
N ILE A 150 4.67 34.20 4.10
CA ILE A 150 4.56 33.05 5.01
C ILE A 150 3.15 32.99 5.64
N ALA A 151 2.61 34.12 6.09
CA ALA A 151 1.29 34.18 6.72
C ALA A 151 0.17 33.72 5.78
N TRP A 152 0.30 33.97 4.48
CA TRP A 152 -0.66 33.50 3.46
C TRP A 152 -0.46 32.06 3.02
N ASN A 153 0.72 31.49 3.19
CA ASN A 153 1.05 30.17 2.69
C ASN A 153 1.03 29.07 3.77
N VAL A 154 1.19 29.45 5.05
CA VAL A 154 1.24 28.50 6.16
C VAL A 154 0.06 28.74 7.09
N TRP A 155 -0.92 27.85 7.03
CA TRP A 155 -2.23 28.01 7.65
C TRP A 155 -2.49 27.04 8.80
N GLN A 156 -3.16 27.56 9.85
CA GLN A 156 -3.83 26.69 10.82
C GLN A 156 -5.11 26.16 10.16
N MET A 157 -5.12 24.91 9.76
CA MET A 157 -6.21 24.36 8.98
C MET A 157 -6.48 22.89 9.32
N ASP A 158 -7.76 22.55 9.46
CA ASP A 158 -8.22 21.18 9.29
C ASP A 158 -8.13 20.83 7.80
N GLY A 159 -7.12 20.03 7.44
CA GLY A 159 -6.82 19.68 6.05
C GLY A 159 -7.93 18.89 5.34
N LEU A 160 -8.84 18.28 6.10
CA LEU A 160 -9.99 17.53 5.56
C LEU A 160 -11.23 18.43 5.43
N LYS A 161 -11.37 19.46 6.28
CA LYS A 161 -12.53 20.36 6.30
C LYS A 161 -12.30 21.69 5.58
N GLY A 162 -11.04 22.08 5.38
CA GLY A 162 -10.68 23.36 4.74
C GLY A 162 -11.08 24.59 5.55
N VAL A 163 -11.20 24.45 6.87
CA VAL A 163 -11.52 25.52 7.82
C VAL A 163 -10.50 25.51 8.97
N VAL A 164 -10.42 26.63 9.68
CA VAL A 164 -9.64 26.71 10.92
C VAL A 164 -10.21 25.71 11.93
N PRO A 165 -9.36 24.92 12.63
CA PRO A 165 -9.81 23.96 13.63
C PRO A 165 -10.72 24.58 14.67
N ALA A 166 -11.74 23.85 15.10
CA ALA A 166 -12.76 24.28 16.08
C ALA A 166 -13.55 25.56 15.70
N SER A 167 -13.46 26.05 14.47
CA SER A 167 -14.19 27.25 14.03
C SER A 167 -15.64 26.98 13.58
N CYS A 168 -16.00 25.72 13.35
CA CYS A 168 -17.37 25.33 13.02
C CYS A 168 -18.31 25.59 14.19
N ARG A 169 -19.51 26.10 13.89
CA ARG A 169 -20.52 26.48 14.88
C ARG A 169 -21.78 25.65 14.70
N GLU A 170 -22.46 25.41 15.83
CA GLU A 170 -23.81 24.85 15.79
C GLU A 170 -24.76 25.79 15.01
N THR A 171 -25.65 25.19 14.25
CA THR A 171 -26.74 25.87 13.58
C THR A 171 -27.95 25.84 14.51
N ARG A 172 -28.47 27.02 14.84
CA ARG A 172 -29.62 27.15 15.72
C ARG A 172 -30.81 27.65 14.89
N ILE A 173 -31.89 26.89 14.87
CA ILE A 173 -33.16 27.32 14.28
C ILE A 173 -33.91 28.05 15.37
N MET A 174 -34.26 29.30 15.08
CA MET A 174 -35.01 30.16 15.99
C MET A 174 -36.41 30.39 15.39
N GLU A 175 -37.44 30.13 16.16
CA GLU A 175 -38.81 30.43 15.80
C GLU A 175 -39.30 31.57 16.68
N THR A 176 -39.92 32.58 16.05
CA THR A 176 -40.54 33.68 16.75
C THR A 176 -42.04 33.41 16.84
N ASP A 177 -42.56 33.37 18.05
CA ASP A 177 -43.99 33.14 18.28
C ASP A 177 -44.82 34.39 17.94
N PHE A 178 -46.16 34.28 18.01
CA PHE A 178 -47.09 35.34 17.69
C PHE A 178 -46.95 36.59 18.61
N PHE A 179 -46.29 36.42 19.76
CA PHE A 179 -46.06 37.50 20.74
C PHE A 179 -44.68 38.17 20.55
N GLY A 180 -43.90 37.74 19.55
CA GLY A 180 -42.60 38.29 19.27
C GLY A 180 -41.47 37.69 20.12
N GLU A 181 -41.73 36.62 20.90
CA GLU A 181 -40.70 35.90 21.64
C GLU A 181 -40.00 34.91 20.72
N THR A 182 -38.68 35.02 20.64
CA THR A 182 -37.85 34.12 19.82
C THR A 182 -37.29 33.02 20.70
N LYS A 183 -37.61 31.76 20.37
CA LYS A 183 -37.11 30.57 21.06
C LYS A 183 -36.29 29.70 20.11
N VAL A 184 -35.22 29.10 20.63
CA VAL A 184 -34.45 28.11 19.90
C VAL A 184 -35.27 26.82 19.88
N THR A 185 -35.71 26.39 18.70
CA THR A 185 -36.52 25.17 18.49
C THR A 185 -35.69 23.93 18.18
N SER A 186 -34.52 24.13 17.55
CA SER A 186 -33.56 23.04 17.35
C SER A 186 -32.12 23.56 17.31
N VAL A 187 -31.19 22.68 17.71
CA VAL A 187 -29.75 22.88 17.60
C VAL A 187 -29.19 21.67 16.84
N SER A 188 -28.54 21.95 15.72
CA SER A 188 -27.85 20.90 14.94
C SER A 188 -26.37 21.23 14.82
N PRO A 189 -25.50 20.23 14.62
CA PRO A 189 -24.09 20.45 14.30
C PRO A 189 -23.94 21.31 13.05
N CYS A 190 -22.71 21.77 12.80
CA CYS A 190 -22.36 22.36 11.50
C CYS A 190 -22.73 21.40 10.37
N PRO A 191 -23.46 21.83 9.32
CA PRO A 191 -23.90 20.94 8.25
C PRO A 191 -22.78 20.16 7.57
N GLY A 192 -21.59 20.79 7.41
CA GLY A 192 -20.43 20.09 6.88
C GLY A 192 -19.88 19.01 7.81
N CYS A 193 -19.96 19.20 9.15
CA CYS A 193 -19.58 18.19 10.13
C CYS A 193 -20.59 17.05 10.20
N GLU A 194 -21.87 17.34 10.01
CA GLU A 194 -22.96 16.35 10.06
C GLU A 194 -22.96 15.42 8.83
N HIS A 195 -22.67 15.98 7.65
CA HIS A 195 -22.76 15.28 6.37
C HIS A 195 -21.39 14.87 5.80
N ASP A 196 -20.28 15.15 6.50
CA ASP A 196 -18.89 14.97 6.02
C ASP A 196 -18.66 15.64 4.64
N ASP A 197 -19.22 16.84 4.45
CA ASP A 197 -19.15 17.61 3.20
C ASP A 197 -18.32 18.89 3.39
N ILE A 198 -17.14 18.94 2.75
CA ILE A 198 -16.20 20.05 2.83
C ILE A 198 -16.82 21.39 2.35
N THR A 199 -17.85 21.36 1.52
CA THR A 199 -18.50 22.56 0.98
C THR A 199 -19.49 23.19 1.95
N LEU A 200 -20.00 22.42 2.91
CA LEU A 200 -21.08 22.81 3.81
C LEU A 200 -20.59 23.31 5.19
N HIS A 201 -19.28 23.24 5.47
CA HIS A 201 -18.76 23.75 6.73
C HIS A 201 -19.03 25.25 6.87
N ASN A 202 -19.53 25.65 8.04
CA ASN A 202 -19.81 27.05 8.41
C ASN A 202 -18.70 27.71 9.23
N GLY A 203 -17.56 27.03 9.40
CA GLY A 203 -16.37 27.54 10.07
C GLY A 203 -15.60 28.59 9.23
N MET A 204 -14.54 29.14 9.82
CA MET A 204 -13.67 30.10 9.13
C MET A 204 -12.90 29.39 8.00
N ARG A 205 -13.19 29.77 6.76
CA ARG A 205 -12.57 29.19 5.56
C ARG A 205 -11.12 29.62 5.42
N CYS A 206 -10.25 28.67 5.07
CA CYS A 206 -8.86 28.94 4.76
C CYS A 206 -8.71 29.42 3.31
N CYS A 207 -7.92 30.48 3.13
CA CYS A 207 -7.62 31.07 1.84
C CYS A 207 -6.12 31.02 1.58
N LEU A 208 -5.72 30.57 0.41
CA LEU A 208 -4.34 30.47 -0.03
C LEU A 208 -4.05 31.53 -1.09
N ARG A 209 -2.81 31.97 -1.12
CA ARG A 209 -2.34 32.94 -2.11
C ARG A 209 -1.30 32.29 -3.03
N ARG A 210 -1.56 32.32 -4.34
CA ARG A 210 -0.56 31.94 -5.33
C ARG A 210 0.23 33.16 -5.74
N TRP A 211 1.54 33.11 -5.52
CA TRP A 211 2.47 34.18 -5.85
C TRP A 211 3.06 33.96 -7.23
N LEU A 212 3.23 35.06 -7.98
CA LEU A 212 3.72 35.06 -9.36
C LEU A 212 4.81 36.12 -9.53
N PRO A 213 5.73 35.94 -10.49
CA PRO A 213 6.73 36.94 -10.82
C PRO A 213 6.12 38.30 -11.13
N SER A 214 6.82 39.34 -10.72
CA SER A 214 6.49 40.77 -10.95
C SER A 214 7.75 41.51 -11.39
N GLU A 215 7.59 42.64 -12.03
CA GLU A 215 8.67 43.58 -12.31
C GLU A 215 9.19 44.28 -11.05
N THR A 216 8.35 44.34 -10.00
CA THR A 216 8.69 44.95 -8.71
C THR A 216 9.18 43.93 -7.71
N MET A 217 9.67 44.37 -6.53
CA MET A 217 10.07 43.51 -5.42
C MET A 217 8.89 42.71 -4.86
N THR A 218 7.67 43.28 -4.87
CA THR A 218 6.47 42.61 -4.39
C THR A 218 5.89 41.70 -5.47
N PRO A 219 5.81 40.36 -5.23
CA PRO A 219 5.20 39.44 -6.18
C PRO A 219 3.73 39.77 -6.47
N ASN A 220 3.29 39.53 -7.70
CA ASN A 220 1.86 39.49 -8.03
C ASN A 220 1.20 38.29 -7.36
N HIS A 221 -0.12 38.33 -7.14
CA HIS A 221 -0.79 37.19 -6.50
C HIS A 221 -2.25 37.03 -6.94
N PHE A 222 -2.77 35.82 -6.69
CA PHE A 222 -4.18 35.45 -6.76
C PHE A 222 -4.59 34.71 -5.49
N ASP A 223 -5.77 35.03 -4.96
CA ASP A 223 -6.30 34.40 -3.75
C ASP A 223 -7.31 33.32 -4.11
N TYR A 224 -7.23 32.17 -3.40
CA TYR A 224 -8.08 31.01 -3.59
C TYR A 224 -8.63 30.54 -2.26
N ASN A 225 -9.93 30.22 -2.24
CA ASN A 225 -10.48 29.46 -1.13
C ASN A 225 -10.07 27.99 -1.26
N TYR A 226 -9.62 27.37 -0.18
CA TYR A 226 -9.17 25.97 -0.21
C TYR A 226 -10.24 25.01 -0.72
N THR A 227 -11.52 25.23 -0.37
CA THR A 227 -12.62 24.42 -0.89
C THR A 227 -12.81 24.54 -2.40
N GLU A 228 -12.47 25.67 -3.01
CA GLU A 228 -12.49 25.82 -4.47
C GLU A 228 -11.43 24.95 -5.14
N ILE A 229 -10.26 24.81 -4.50
CA ILE A 229 -9.18 23.96 -4.99
C ILE A 229 -9.60 22.48 -4.99
N ILE A 230 -10.18 21.99 -3.88
CA ILE A 230 -10.65 20.60 -3.75
C ILE A 230 -11.81 20.33 -4.69
N THR A 231 -12.84 21.17 -4.70
CA THR A 231 -14.05 20.92 -5.49
C THR A 231 -13.90 21.25 -6.96
N LYS A 232 -12.80 21.92 -7.35
CA LYS A 232 -12.56 22.48 -8.69
C LYS A 232 -13.65 23.44 -9.16
N LYS A 233 -14.42 24.01 -8.23
CA LYS A 233 -15.49 24.99 -8.48
C LYS A 233 -14.97 26.38 -8.18
N TYR A 234 -14.21 26.96 -9.11
CA TYR A 234 -13.65 28.31 -9.00
C TYR A 234 -14.69 29.37 -9.33
N LYS A 235 -14.67 30.49 -8.59
CA LYS A 235 -15.48 31.65 -8.92
C LYS A 235 -15.10 32.20 -10.30
N THR A 236 -16.05 32.86 -10.95
CA THR A 236 -16.00 33.28 -12.37
C THR A 236 -14.75 34.08 -12.76
N TYR A 237 -14.12 34.78 -11.83
CA TYR A 237 -12.93 35.63 -12.05
C TYR A 237 -11.65 34.83 -12.39
N HIS A 238 -11.58 33.54 -12.00
CA HIS A 238 -10.39 32.71 -12.19
C HIS A 238 -10.52 31.70 -13.34
N LYS A 239 -11.62 31.76 -14.11
CA LYS A 239 -12.01 30.70 -15.06
C LYS A 239 -11.00 30.36 -16.13
N ASN A 240 -10.02 31.20 -16.43
CA ASN A 240 -9.22 30.98 -17.64
C ASN A 240 -7.70 31.11 -17.55
N LYS A 241 -7.08 31.42 -16.40
CA LYS A 241 -5.62 31.66 -16.43
C LYS A 241 -4.75 30.95 -15.40
N TYR A 242 -5.21 30.74 -14.17
CA TYR A 242 -4.35 30.17 -13.12
C TYR A 242 -5.18 29.32 -12.16
N LEU A 243 -5.44 28.06 -12.52
CA LEU A 243 -5.99 27.10 -11.57
C LEU A 243 -4.95 26.81 -10.48
N MET A 244 -5.31 27.01 -9.21
CA MET A 244 -4.45 26.60 -8.10
C MET A 244 -4.48 25.08 -8.01
N LYS A 245 -3.34 24.45 -8.25
CA LYS A 245 -3.09 23.04 -8.04
C LYS A 245 -1.64 22.93 -7.63
N PHE A 246 -1.37 22.17 -6.58
CA PHE A 246 -0.01 21.98 -6.16
C PHE A 246 0.73 21.08 -7.15
N ASP A 247 1.95 21.45 -7.50
CA ASP A 247 2.82 20.57 -8.31
C ASP A 247 3.22 19.34 -7.51
N PHE A 248 3.53 19.54 -6.21
CA PHE A 248 3.85 18.46 -5.27
C PHE A 248 3.16 18.67 -3.93
N VAL A 249 2.64 17.57 -3.36
CA VAL A 249 2.29 17.46 -1.95
C VAL A 249 3.18 16.42 -1.31
N ILE A 250 3.73 16.76 -0.15
CA ILE A 250 4.55 15.86 0.67
C ILE A 250 3.98 15.89 2.07
N GLY A 251 4.02 14.78 2.80
CA GLY A 251 3.58 14.80 4.18
C GLY A 251 3.65 13.45 4.88
N ASN A 252 3.50 13.54 6.19
CA ASN A 252 3.27 12.43 7.09
C ASN A 252 1.96 12.70 7.82
N PRO A 253 0.79 12.43 7.21
CA PRO A 253 -0.50 12.75 7.81
C PRO A 253 -0.75 11.92 9.07
N PRO A 254 -1.64 12.38 9.97
CA PRO A 254 -2.00 11.60 11.14
C PRO A 254 -2.59 10.25 10.72
N TYR A 255 -2.24 9.20 11.45
CA TYR A 255 -2.62 7.83 11.10
C TYR A 255 -4.01 7.46 11.57
N GLN A 256 -4.44 8.02 12.71
CA GLN A 256 -5.71 7.74 13.38
C GLN A 256 -6.32 9.03 13.91
N GLU A 257 -7.64 9.06 14.05
CA GLU A 257 -8.35 10.14 14.75
C GLU A 257 -8.10 10.01 16.26
N GLU A 258 -7.80 11.12 16.93
CA GLU A 258 -7.79 11.17 18.39
C GLU A 258 -9.25 11.12 18.88
N LYS A 259 -9.55 10.18 19.75
CA LYS A 259 -10.83 10.09 20.47
C LYS A 259 -10.58 10.16 21.96
N GLU A 260 -11.42 10.91 22.67
CA GLU A 260 -11.37 11.03 24.13
C GLU A 260 -11.69 9.73 24.86
N ASP A 261 -12.40 8.80 24.22
CA ASP A 261 -12.73 7.49 24.78
C ASP A 261 -11.61 6.47 24.48
N ASN A 262 -11.37 5.55 25.41
CA ASN A 262 -10.44 4.40 25.28
C ASN A 262 -10.85 3.38 24.18
N GLY A 263 -11.65 3.81 23.22
CA GLY A 263 -12.10 3.03 22.09
C GLY A 263 -11.06 2.89 20.99
N ARG A 264 -11.34 2.01 20.04
CA ARG A 264 -10.51 1.80 18.85
C ARG A 264 -10.56 3.05 17.96
N GLN A 265 -9.41 3.71 17.77
CA GLN A 265 -9.31 4.92 16.96
C GLN A 265 -9.40 4.56 15.46
N PRO A 266 -10.33 5.16 14.70
CA PRO A 266 -10.45 4.89 13.26
C PRO A 266 -9.25 5.49 12.50
N PRO A 267 -8.87 4.91 11.34
CA PRO A 267 -7.86 5.49 10.49
C PRO A 267 -8.35 6.82 9.90
N VAL A 268 -7.41 7.71 9.62
CA VAL A 268 -7.68 8.99 8.98
C VAL A 268 -6.72 9.25 7.80
N TYR A 269 -5.62 8.52 7.72
CA TYR A 269 -4.63 8.68 6.65
C TYR A 269 -5.20 8.39 5.26
N ASP A 270 -6.18 7.50 5.14
CA ASP A 270 -6.90 7.20 3.90
C ASP A 270 -7.65 8.42 3.35
N LYS A 271 -8.31 9.20 4.23
CA LYS A 271 -8.96 10.46 3.86
C LYS A 271 -7.93 11.50 3.37
N PHE A 272 -6.78 11.59 4.03
CA PHE A 272 -5.68 12.46 3.60
C PHE A 272 -5.11 12.04 2.24
N MET A 273 -4.94 10.75 1.99
CA MET A 273 -4.52 10.27 0.67
C MET A 273 -5.51 10.67 -0.41
N ASP A 274 -6.81 10.39 -0.21
CA ASP A 274 -7.85 10.75 -1.18
C ASP A 274 -7.95 12.28 -1.41
N SER A 275 -7.86 13.08 -0.35
CA SER A 275 -7.91 14.54 -0.43
C SER A 275 -6.70 15.13 -1.19
N THR A 276 -5.49 14.67 -0.86
CA THR A 276 -4.26 15.18 -1.49
C THR A 276 -4.17 14.85 -2.97
N TYR A 277 -4.69 13.69 -3.40
CA TYR A 277 -4.74 13.32 -4.82
C TYR A 277 -5.66 14.24 -5.64
N GLN A 278 -6.59 14.93 -4.99
CA GLN A 278 -7.44 15.90 -5.68
C GLN A 278 -6.77 17.26 -5.89
N ILE A 279 -5.95 17.72 -4.94
CA ILE A 279 -5.35 19.06 -4.92
C ILE A 279 -3.97 19.15 -5.56
N ALA A 280 -3.32 18.02 -5.81
CA ALA A 280 -1.95 17.99 -6.35
C ALA A 280 -1.82 17.19 -7.64
N ARG A 281 -0.77 17.52 -8.41
CA ARG A 281 -0.35 16.72 -9.58
C ARG A 281 0.42 15.48 -9.13
N LYS A 282 1.29 15.64 -8.14
CA LYS A 282 2.18 14.59 -7.62
C LYS A 282 2.16 14.61 -6.10
N VAL A 283 2.02 13.45 -5.49
CA VAL A 283 1.87 13.30 -4.05
C VAL A 283 2.83 12.24 -3.52
N VAL A 284 3.61 12.58 -2.51
CA VAL A 284 4.48 11.66 -1.77
C VAL A 284 4.06 11.67 -0.31
N LEU A 285 3.53 10.56 0.17
CA LEU A 285 3.07 10.46 1.56
C LEU A 285 3.74 9.30 2.27
N ILE A 286 4.01 9.52 3.56
CA ILE A 286 4.37 8.49 4.51
C ILE A 286 3.08 8.05 5.21
N SER A 287 2.80 6.76 5.25
CA SER A 287 1.58 6.24 5.86
C SER A 287 1.77 4.83 6.42
N PRO A 288 0.83 4.32 7.28
CA PRO A 288 0.82 2.91 7.65
C PRO A 288 0.64 2.02 6.43
N ALA A 289 1.43 0.94 6.36
CA ALA A 289 1.44 0.06 5.19
C ALA A 289 0.32 -1.00 5.19
N ARG A 290 -0.53 -1.07 6.21
CA ARG A 290 -1.52 -2.16 6.38
C ARG A 290 -2.45 -2.34 5.18
N PHE A 291 -2.82 -1.25 4.51
CA PHE A 291 -3.71 -1.32 3.35
C PHE A 291 -3.10 -2.11 2.19
N LEU A 292 -1.77 -2.12 2.04
CA LEU A 292 -1.06 -2.91 1.04
C LEU A 292 -1.29 -4.42 1.18
N PHE A 293 -1.51 -4.87 2.42
CA PHE A 293 -1.81 -6.26 2.76
C PHE A 293 -3.32 -6.55 2.86
N ASN A 294 -4.16 -5.61 2.39
CA ASN A 294 -5.61 -5.68 2.57
C ASN A 294 -6.05 -5.90 4.03
N ALA A 295 -5.28 -5.32 4.96
CA ALA A 295 -5.43 -5.39 6.40
C ALA A 295 -5.61 -4.00 7.01
N GLY A 296 -5.83 -3.95 8.33
CA GLY A 296 -6.04 -2.70 9.06
C GLY A 296 -7.52 -2.36 9.20
N GLN A 297 -7.81 -1.10 9.55
CA GLN A 297 -9.16 -0.60 9.80
C GLN A 297 -9.75 0.19 8.62
N THR A 298 -8.97 0.46 7.58
CA THR A 298 -9.47 1.00 6.31
C THR A 298 -10.42 0.00 5.65
N THR A 299 -11.41 0.49 4.91
CA THR A 299 -12.38 -0.40 4.26
C THR A 299 -11.69 -1.26 3.20
N LYS A 300 -12.15 -2.50 3.04
CA LYS A 300 -11.61 -3.39 1.99
C LYS A 300 -11.84 -2.85 0.58
N GLU A 301 -12.88 -2.05 0.39
CA GLU A 301 -13.18 -1.39 -0.87
C GLU A 301 -12.12 -0.32 -1.17
N TRP A 302 -11.78 0.52 -0.20
CA TRP A 302 -10.73 1.51 -0.33
C TRP A 302 -9.36 0.86 -0.55
N ASN A 303 -9.03 -0.19 0.22
CA ASN A 303 -7.77 -0.94 0.00
C ASN A 303 -7.69 -1.47 -1.43
N ARG A 304 -8.77 -2.06 -1.94
CA ARG A 304 -8.83 -2.57 -3.32
C ARG A 304 -8.70 -1.44 -4.36
N LYS A 305 -9.35 -0.29 -4.12
CA LYS A 305 -9.20 0.92 -4.95
C LYS A 305 -7.73 1.31 -5.04
N MET A 306 -7.03 1.42 -3.91
CA MET A 306 -5.63 1.83 -3.86
C MET A 306 -4.69 0.80 -4.51
N LEU A 307 -4.91 -0.48 -4.25
CA LEU A 307 -4.09 -1.56 -4.83
C LEU A 307 -4.25 -1.68 -6.37
N ASN A 308 -5.38 -1.25 -6.91
CA ASN A 308 -5.65 -1.27 -8.35
C ASN A 308 -5.45 0.10 -9.04
N ASP A 309 -5.05 1.13 -8.30
CA ASP A 309 -4.81 2.45 -8.89
C ASP A 309 -3.51 2.46 -9.70
N SER A 310 -3.63 2.59 -11.01
CA SER A 310 -2.49 2.68 -11.93
C SER A 310 -1.69 3.98 -11.82
N ARG A 311 -2.09 4.91 -10.97
CA ARG A 311 -1.37 6.15 -10.68
C ARG A 311 -0.58 6.10 -9.39
N LEU A 312 -0.72 5.01 -8.62
CA LEU A 312 -0.07 4.81 -7.33
C LEU A 312 1.05 3.79 -7.42
N LYS A 313 2.22 4.11 -6.85
CA LYS A 313 3.30 3.15 -6.64
C LYS A 313 3.90 3.26 -5.24
N VAL A 314 4.49 2.19 -4.77
CA VAL A 314 5.31 2.16 -3.56
C VAL A 314 6.73 2.59 -3.92
N LEU A 315 7.26 3.59 -3.21
CA LEU A 315 8.66 4.02 -3.33
C LEU A 315 9.56 3.29 -2.33
N SER A 316 9.06 3.09 -1.10
CA SER A 316 9.80 2.42 -0.04
C SER A 316 8.84 1.79 0.95
N TYR A 317 9.22 0.67 1.53
CA TYR A 317 8.52 -0.01 2.60
C TYR A 317 9.52 -0.40 3.70
N GLU A 318 9.20 -0.10 4.94
CA GLU A 318 9.95 -0.56 6.11
C GLU A 318 8.99 -1.25 7.08
N GLN A 319 9.26 -2.52 7.35
CA GLN A 319 8.44 -3.34 8.24
C GLN A 319 8.61 -2.94 9.71
N ASP A 320 9.84 -2.62 10.09
CA ASP A 320 10.18 -2.15 11.43
C ASP A 320 10.08 -0.62 11.48
N SER A 321 8.93 -0.13 11.93
CA SER A 321 8.67 1.31 11.99
C SER A 321 9.64 2.07 12.90
N SER A 322 10.29 1.40 13.86
CA SER A 322 11.24 2.03 14.79
C SER A 322 12.49 2.56 14.09
N LYS A 323 12.82 2.02 12.90
CA LYS A 323 13.92 2.52 12.08
C LYS A 323 13.64 3.87 11.43
N ILE A 324 12.34 4.20 11.24
CA ILE A 324 11.90 5.48 10.66
C ILE A 324 11.46 6.43 11.77
N PHE A 325 10.70 5.93 12.73
CA PHE A 325 10.16 6.69 13.85
C PHE A 325 10.60 6.02 15.18
N PRO A 326 11.70 6.47 15.80
CA PRO A 326 12.16 5.93 17.07
C PRO A 326 11.04 5.92 18.12
N ASN A 327 10.97 4.84 18.91
CA ASN A 327 9.96 4.63 19.95
C ASN A 327 8.50 4.46 19.47
N THR A 328 8.29 4.17 18.18
CA THR A 328 6.94 3.99 17.62
C THR A 328 6.79 2.57 17.06
N ASP A 329 5.73 1.85 17.48
CA ASP A 329 5.38 0.53 16.95
C ASP A 329 4.13 0.63 16.05
N ILE A 330 4.35 0.76 14.75
CA ILE A 330 3.28 0.79 13.75
C ILE A 330 3.13 -0.61 13.15
N LYS A 331 2.15 -1.35 13.64
CA LYS A 331 1.86 -2.72 13.17
C LYS A 331 1.64 -2.75 11.65
N GLY A 332 2.38 -3.61 10.96
CA GLY A 332 2.36 -3.74 9.50
C GLY A 332 3.36 -2.84 8.78
N GLY A 333 4.15 -2.05 9.52
CA GLY A 333 5.20 -1.18 8.97
C GLY A 333 4.70 0.12 8.38
N VAL A 334 5.64 0.85 7.79
CA VAL A 334 5.46 2.17 7.18
C VAL A 334 5.78 2.10 5.69
N VAL A 335 5.02 2.82 4.89
CA VAL A 335 5.21 2.90 3.44
C VAL A 335 5.34 4.36 2.99
N ILE A 336 6.25 4.60 2.06
CA ILE A 336 6.31 5.83 1.27
C ILE A 336 5.66 5.52 -0.07
N THR A 337 4.56 6.22 -0.36
CA THR A 337 3.82 6.08 -1.61
C THR A 337 4.04 7.30 -2.51
N TYR A 338 3.97 7.08 -3.80
CA TYR A 338 3.95 8.12 -4.82
C TYR A 338 2.72 7.95 -5.70
N HIS A 339 1.93 9.02 -5.78
CA HIS A 339 0.79 9.11 -6.69
C HIS A 339 1.02 10.22 -7.71
N SER A 340 0.75 9.96 -8.99
CA SER A 340 0.90 10.92 -10.07
C SER A 340 -0.38 11.02 -10.91
N GLN A 341 -0.79 12.24 -11.23
CA GLN A 341 -1.88 12.43 -12.20
C GLN A 341 -1.39 12.36 -13.66
N ASP A 342 -0.09 12.51 -13.85
CA ASP A 342 0.54 12.58 -15.18
C ASP A 342 1.07 11.21 -15.62
N ASP A 343 1.56 10.40 -14.67
CA ASP A 343 2.21 9.12 -14.94
C ASP A 343 1.25 7.96 -14.68
N LYS A 344 1.44 6.86 -15.40
CA LYS A 344 0.76 5.60 -15.17
C LYS A 344 1.78 4.53 -14.82
N PHE A 345 1.47 3.75 -13.82
CA PHE A 345 2.23 2.61 -13.34
C PHE A 345 1.42 1.33 -13.48
N GLU A 346 2.10 0.22 -13.41
CA GLU A 346 1.41 -1.04 -13.20
C GLU A 346 0.75 -1.04 -11.81
N PRO A 347 -0.52 -1.44 -11.68
CA PRO A 347 -1.19 -1.50 -10.38
C PRO A 347 -0.43 -2.39 -9.38
N ILE A 348 -0.36 -1.98 -8.13
CA ILE A 348 0.31 -2.74 -7.06
C ILE A 348 -0.29 -4.15 -6.96
N GLY A 349 -1.64 -4.25 -7.02
CA GLY A 349 -2.38 -5.50 -6.98
C GLY A 349 -2.19 -6.28 -5.69
N VAL A 350 -1.10 -7.02 -5.59
CA VAL A 350 -0.67 -7.72 -4.38
C VAL A 350 0.70 -7.23 -3.99
N PHE A 351 0.87 -6.95 -2.73
CA PHE A 351 2.12 -6.47 -2.17
C PHE A 351 2.70 -7.49 -1.18
N THR A 352 4.00 -7.68 -1.23
CA THR A 352 4.76 -8.46 -0.25
C THR A 352 5.88 -7.60 0.35
N PRO A 353 6.35 -7.92 1.58
CA PRO A 353 7.48 -7.21 2.18
C PRO A 353 8.81 -7.39 1.45
N ILE A 354 8.87 -8.30 0.49
CA ILE A 354 10.10 -8.74 -0.19
C ILE A 354 10.11 -8.18 -1.61
N PRO A 355 11.02 -7.25 -1.93
CA PRO A 355 11.07 -6.61 -3.25
C PRO A 355 11.22 -7.60 -4.42
N GLU A 356 12.10 -8.61 -4.27
CA GLU A 356 12.34 -9.63 -5.30
C GLU A 356 11.07 -10.43 -5.58
N LEU A 357 10.30 -10.77 -4.54
CA LEU A 357 9.04 -11.50 -4.69
C LEU A 357 7.97 -10.68 -5.39
N ASN A 358 7.92 -9.35 -5.15
CA ASN A 358 7.04 -8.46 -5.89
C ASN A 358 7.42 -8.43 -7.37
N SER A 359 8.72 -8.34 -7.69
CA SER A 359 9.22 -8.32 -9.06
C SER A 359 8.92 -9.63 -9.78
N ILE A 360 9.19 -10.78 -9.15
CA ILE A 360 8.86 -12.12 -9.69
C ILE A 360 7.36 -12.23 -9.97
N LEU A 361 6.52 -11.80 -9.00
CA LEU A 361 5.07 -11.84 -9.14
C LEU A 361 4.57 -11.04 -10.36
N HIS A 362 5.14 -9.85 -10.61
CA HIS A 362 4.78 -9.04 -11.77
C HIS A 362 5.12 -9.74 -13.08
N LYS A 363 6.31 -10.32 -13.22
CA LYS A 363 6.72 -11.06 -14.41
C LYS A 363 5.83 -12.27 -14.66
N VAL A 364 5.56 -13.04 -13.61
CA VAL A 364 4.69 -14.24 -13.71
C VAL A 364 3.27 -13.86 -14.11
N LYS A 365 2.70 -12.78 -13.55
CA LYS A 365 1.35 -12.32 -13.92
C LYS A 365 1.23 -11.87 -15.37
N GLY A 366 2.27 -11.25 -15.93
CA GLY A 366 2.29 -10.82 -17.33
C GLY A 366 2.15 -11.99 -18.30
N GLU A 367 2.70 -13.15 -17.95
CA GLU A 367 2.70 -14.38 -18.76
C GLU A 367 1.59 -15.36 -18.35
N GLN A 368 0.96 -15.18 -17.18
CA GLN A 368 0.01 -16.12 -16.61
C GLN A 368 -1.39 -15.97 -17.22
N SER A 369 -1.87 -17.00 -17.91
CA SER A 369 -3.27 -17.11 -18.35
C SER A 369 -4.17 -17.82 -17.33
N LYS A 370 -3.65 -18.79 -16.57
CA LYS A 370 -4.40 -19.64 -15.63
C LYS A 370 -3.63 -19.88 -14.33
N SER A 371 -4.36 -20.12 -13.26
CA SER A 371 -3.82 -20.40 -11.94
C SER A 371 -3.89 -21.89 -11.59
N LEU A 372 -2.89 -22.41 -10.92
CA LEU A 372 -2.92 -23.78 -10.38
C LEU A 372 -4.14 -24.00 -9.46
N SER A 373 -4.62 -22.94 -8.79
CA SER A 373 -5.82 -23.02 -7.94
C SER A 373 -7.09 -23.46 -8.69
N GLU A 374 -7.12 -23.35 -10.02
CA GLU A 374 -8.27 -23.76 -10.85
C GLU A 374 -8.42 -25.27 -10.93
N ILE A 375 -7.34 -26.01 -10.73
CA ILE A 375 -7.33 -27.48 -10.71
C ILE A 375 -7.11 -28.06 -9.30
N ILE A 376 -7.30 -27.24 -8.24
CA ILE A 376 -7.28 -27.71 -6.85
C ILE A 376 -8.71 -27.92 -6.37
N TYR A 377 -8.95 -29.07 -5.82
CA TYR A 377 -10.28 -29.51 -5.46
C TYR A 377 -10.43 -29.72 -3.94
N ALA A 378 -11.67 -29.53 -3.49
CA ALA A 378 -12.08 -29.83 -2.13
C ALA A 378 -12.01 -31.35 -1.85
N PRO A 379 -11.99 -31.78 -0.57
CA PRO A 379 -11.97 -33.19 -0.19
C PRO A 379 -13.11 -33.99 -0.80
N THR A 380 -12.92 -35.30 -0.83
CA THR A 380 -13.96 -36.26 -1.24
C THR A 380 -15.25 -36.04 -0.41
N LYS A 381 -16.37 -36.21 -1.05
CA LYS A 381 -17.71 -35.98 -0.47
C LYS A 381 -18.49 -37.29 -0.39
N PHE A 382 -19.45 -37.34 0.52
CA PHE A 382 -20.48 -38.37 0.52
C PHE A 382 -21.54 -38.08 -0.56
N ASN A 383 -22.02 -39.15 -1.18
CA ASN A 383 -23.36 -39.19 -1.75
C ASN A 383 -24.31 -39.51 -0.61
N LEU A 384 -24.98 -38.49 -0.08
CA LEU A 384 -25.83 -38.65 1.12
C LEU A 384 -27.06 -39.51 0.86
N GLU A 385 -27.61 -39.53 -0.34
CA GLU A 385 -28.74 -40.38 -0.71
C GLU A 385 -28.33 -41.86 -0.60
N HIS A 386 -27.28 -42.27 -1.27
CA HIS A 386 -26.77 -43.64 -1.22
C HIS A 386 -26.29 -44.04 0.19
N LEU A 387 -25.69 -43.10 0.94
CA LEU A 387 -25.25 -43.38 2.30
C LEU A 387 -26.44 -43.66 3.24
N TYR A 388 -27.50 -42.86 3.16
CA TYR A 388 -28.63 -42.97 4.05
C TYR A 388 -29.60 -44.08 3.66
N GLU A 389 -29.52 -44.59 2.43
CA GLU A 389 -30.26 -45.79 2.00
C GLU A 389 -29.84 -47.01 2.81
N HIS A 390 -28.56 -47.17 3.09
CA HIS A 390 -28.03 -48.32 3.84
C HIS A 390 -27.67 -47.99 5.28
N HIS A 391 -27.50 -46.73 5.63
CA HIS A 391 -26.97 -46.25 6.91
C HIS A 391 -27.76 -45.03 7.42
N ALA A 392 -29.08 -45.22 7.62
CA ALA A 392 -29.98 -44.15 8.10
C ALA A 392 -29.58 -43.60 9.48
N GLU A 393 -28.88 -44.41 10.30
CA GLU A 393 -28.32 -44.04 11.59
C GLU A 393 -27.30 -42.90 11.54
N PHE A 394 -26.69 -42.64 10.40
CA PHE A 394 -25.70 -41.55 10.24
C PHE A 394 -26.36 -40.18 9.98
N LYS A 395 -27.68 -40.08 9.71
CA LYS A 395 -28.36 -38.79 9.53
C LYS A 395 -28.14 -37.80 10.66
N PRO A 396 -28.19 -38.16 11.96
CA PRO A 396 -27.93 -37.23 13.05
C PRO A 396 -26.46 -36.85 13.18
N LEU A 397 -25.52 -37.61 12.62
CA LEU A 397 -24.09 -37.35 12.64
C LEU A 397 -23.64 -36.43 11.49
N ILE A 398 -24.33 -36.48 10.37
CA ILE A 398 -24.07 -35.65 9.17
C ILE A 398 -25.29 -34.75 8.98
N LYS A 399 -25.27 -33.55 9.61
CA LYS A 399 -26.49 -32.71 9.79
C LYS A 399 -26.84 -31.81 8.61
N SER A 400 -25.92 -31.57 7.66
CA SER A 400 -26.15 -30.63 6.55
C SER A 400 -25.52 -31.10 5.25
N GLU A 401 -26.12 -30.67 4.13
CA GLU A 401 -25.55 -30.90 2.79
C GLU A 401 -24.29 -30.08 2.49
N GLY A 402 -23.99 -29.06 3.27
CA GLY A 402 -22.85 -28.19 3.08
C GLY A 402 -21.50 -28.85 3.42
N LYS A 403 -20.78 -28.30 4.39
CA LYS A 403 -19.48 -28.82 4.83
C LYS A 403 -19.55 -30.21 5.46
N ASP A 404 -20.71 -30.63 5.95
CA ASP A 404 -20.86 -31.92 6.66
C ASP A 404 -20.82 -33.13 5.73
N LYS A 405 -21.11 -32.97 4.44
CA LYS A 405 -20.95 -34.06 3.47
C LYS A 405 -19.50 -34.30 3.02
N LEU A 406 -18.55 -33.39 3.36
CA LEU A 406 -17.14 -33.61 3.13
C LEU A 406 -16.59 -34.69 4.07
N LEU A 407 -15.65 -35.48 3.60
CA LEU A 407 -14.89 -36.40 4.47
C LEU A 407 -14.00 -35.56 5.42
N ARG A 408 -14.53 -35.27 6.61
CA ARG A 408 -13.82 -34.45 7.62
C ARG A 408 -12.63 -35.21 8.23
N THR A 409 -11.72 -34.48 8.86
CA THR A 409 -10.51 -35.01 9.51
C THR A 409 -10.81 -36.19 10.46
N ASN A 410 -11.90 -36.12 11.25
CA ASN A 410 -12.26 -37.12 12.25
C ASN A 410 -13.25 -38.19 11.75
N ILE A 411 -13.48 -38.25 10.43
CA ILE A 411 -14.55 -39.09 9.87
C ILE A 411 -14.32 -40.58 10.14
N PHE A 412 -13.08 -41.02 10.16
CA PHE A 412 -12.72 -42.43 10.43
C PHE A 412 -13.10 -42.92 11.82
N ASN A 413 -13.19 -42.01 12.80
CA ASN A 413 -13.60 -42.29 14.16
C ASN A 413 -15.11 -42.08 14.37
N ARG A 414 -15.78 -41.39 13.44
CA ARG A 414 -17.21 -41.04 13.56
C ARG A 414 -18.13 -42.04 12.90
N LEU A 415 -17.69 -42.67 11.82
CA LEU A 415 -18.51 -43.57 11.02
C LEU A 415 -17.86 -44.93 10.91
N SER A 416 -18.63 -45.99 11.24
CA SER A 416 -18.17 -47.36 11.25
C SER A 416 -17.96 -47.99 9.88
N ILE A 417 -18.32 -47.28 8.78
CA ILE A 417 -18.16 -47.78 7.41
C ILE A 417 -16.71 -47.73 6.89
N PHE A 418 -15.80 -47.07 7.64
CA PHE A 418 -14.40 -46.99 7.26
C PHE A 418 -13.56 -48.14 7.84
N HIS A 419 -13.14 -49.06 7.00
CA HIS A 419 -12.40 -50.26 7.39
C HIS A 419 -10.89 -50.12 7.26
N LYS A 420 -10.11 -50.86 8.06
CA LYS A 420 -8.64 -50.86 7.97
C LYS A 420 -8.12 -51.59 6.72
N GLU A 421 -8.85 -52.57 6.27
CA GLU A 421 -8.51 -53.44 5.13
C GLU A 421 -9.61 -53.36 4.07
N LYS A 422 -9.26 -53.62 2.83
CA LYS A 422 -10.18 -53.73 1.72
C LYS A 422 -11.07 -54.94 1.89
N GLY A 423 -12.35 -54.76 2.08
CA GLY A 423 -13.32 -55.85 2.33
C GLY A 423 -14.09 -56.26 1.09
N LYS A 424 -14.36 -55.33 0.16
CA LYS A 424 -15.16 -55.58 -1.05
C LYS A 424 -14.40 -55.12 -2.29
N GLU A 425 -14.76 -55.64 -3.44
CA GLU A 425 -14.15 -55.26 -4.72
C GLU A 425 -14.35 -53.75 -4.99
N ASN A 426 -15.52 -53.22 -4.65
CA ASN A 426 -15.90 -51.83 -4.85
C ASN A 426 -15.34 -50.86 -3.80
N ASP A 427 -14.62 -51.35 -2.79
CA ASP A 427 -14.00 -50.52 -1.79
C ASP A 427 -12.83 -49.72 -2.37
N ILE A 428 -12.81 -48.41 -2.11
CA ILE A 428 -11.69 -47.54 -2.46
C ILE A 428 -10.95 -47.06 -1.23
N ALA A 429 -9.69 -46.70 -1.42
CA ALA A 429 -8.84 -46.21 -0.35
C ALA A 429 -9.05 -44.74 -0.10
N ILE A 430 -9.18 -44.32 1.15
CA ILE A 430 -9.29 -42.93 1.59
C ILE A 430 -8.09 -42.58 2.45
N LEU A 431 -7.35 -41.55 2.04
CA LEU A 431 -6.27 -40.98 2.84
C LEU A 431 -6.82 -39.98 3.86
N GLY A 432 -6.43 -40.14 5.10
CA GLY A 432 -6.80 -39.21 6.19
C GLY A 432 -5.77 -39.27 7.31
N LEU A 433 -6.14 -38.69 8.47
CA LEU A 433 -5.33 -38.75 9.68
C LEU A 433 -6.06 -39.55 10.76
N VAL A 434 -5.29 -40.41 11.45
CA VAL A 434 -5.70 -41.05 12.72
C VAL A 434 -4.59 -40.74 13.72
N ASP A 435 -4.94 -40.13 14.83
CA ASP A 435 -4.00 -39.73 15.89
C ASP A 435 -2.79 -38.92 15.34
N GLY A 436 -3.07 -38.00 14.41
CA GLY A 436 -2.07 -37.14 13.78
C GLY A 436 -1.19 -37.84 12.74
N LYS A 437 -1.37 -39.12 12.48
CA LYS A 437 -0.58 -39.91 11.51
C LYS A 437 -1.40 -40.17 10.25
N ARG A 438 -0.77 -40.09 9.08
CA ARG A 438 -1.37 -40.49 7.79
C ARG A 438 -1.82 -41.94 7.87
N SER A 439 -3.05 -42.16 7.51
CA SER A 439 -3.68 -43.50 7.60
C SER A 439 -4.62 -43.71 6.43
N TRP A 440 -4.63 -44.93 5.95
CA TRP A 440 -5.54 -45.37 4.92
C TRP A 440 -6.73 -46.07 5.55
N ARG A 441 -7.94 -45.82 5.02
CA ARG A 441 -9.15 -46.57 5.32
C ARG A 441 -9.86 -46.89 4.02
N TYR A 442 -10.68 -47.93 4.02
CA TYR A 442 -11.43 -48.37 2.87
C TYR A 442 -12.91 -48.18 3.12
N VAL A 443 -13.64 -47.73 2.08
CA VAL A 443 -15.06 -47.51 2.11
C VAL A 443 -15.65 -47.87 0.75
N ASP A 444 -16.88 -48.36 0.72
CA ASP A 444 -17.58 -48.63 -0.53
C ASP A 444 -17.76 -47.38 -1.36
N ARG A 445 -17.29 -47.38 -2.61
CA ARG A 445 -17.39 -46.29 -3.56
C ARG A 445 -18.83 -45.79 -3.73
N TYR A 446 -19.82 -46.65 -3.57
CA TYR A 446 -21.23 -46.33 -3.68
C TYR A 446 -21.66 -45.17 -2.79
N TYR A 447 -21.05 -45.00 -1.63
CA TYR A 447 -21.35 -43.92 -0.68
C TYR A 447 -20.66 -42.60 -0.97
N LEU A 448 -19.87 -42.51 -2.07
CA LEU A 448 -19.07 -41.33 -2.39
C LEU A 448 -19.54 -40.66 -3.66
N ASP A 449 -19.42 -39.32 -3.69
CA ASP A 449 -19.69 -38.47 -4.83
C ASP A 449 -18.37 -38.23 -5.59
N ASP A 450 -18.32 -38.61 -6.88
CA ASP A 450 -17.16 -38.44 -7.73
C ASP A 450 -17.30 -37.21 -8.64
N TYR A 451 -17.54 -36.05 -8.02
CA TYR A 451 -17.61 -34.81 -8.77
C TYR A 451 -16.25 -34.45 -9.39
N ASN A 452 -16.24 -33.97 -10.62
CA ASN A 452 -15.04 -33.63 -11.38
C ASN A 452 -14.06 -34.82 -11.60
N ASN A 453 -14.54 -36.05 -11.57
CA ASN A 453 -13.76 -37.28 -11.81
C ASN A 453 -12.51 -37.41 -10.88
N GLN A 454 -12.57 -36.86 -9.67
CA GLN A 454 -11.40 -36.85 -8.79
C GLN A 454 -11.03 -38.21 -8.22
N ILE A 455 -12.01 -39.08 -8.00
CA ILE A 455 -11.74 -40.44 -7.53
C ILE A 455 -11.13 -41.25 -8.66
N GLY A 456 -11.64 -41.12 -9.88
CA GLY A 456 -11.23 -41.90 -11.05
C GLY A 456 -9.91 -41.48 -11.69
N ALA A 457 -9.39 -40.29 -11.39
CA ALA A 457 -8.20 -39.73 -12.04
C ALA A 457 -6.94 -39.78 -11.14
N TRP A 458 -5.78 -39.62 -11.75
CA TRP A 458 -4.52 -39.35 -11.04
C TRP A 458 -4.54 -37.95 -10.46
N LYS A 459 -3.90 -37.73 -9.31
CA LYS A 459 -3.87 -36.45 -8.60
C LYS A 459 -2.67 -36.32 -7.66
N ILE A 460 -2.37 -35.10 -7.21
CA ILE A 460 -1.40 -34.87 -6.13
C ILE A 460 -2.16 -34.51 -4.85
N LEU A 461 -1.86 -35.18 -3.77
CA LEU A 461 -2.42 -34.93 -2.43
C LEU A 461 -1.42 -34.13 -1.60
N VAL A 462 -1.79 -32.88 -1.28
CA VAL A 462 -0.97 -31.96 -0.49
C VAL A 462 -1.66 -31.71 0.85
N PRO A 463 -0.96 -31.77 1.99
CA PRO A 463 -1.56 -31.38 3.27
C PRO A 463 -2.09 -29.95 3.27
N GLU A 464 -3.29 -29.74 3.79
CA GLU A 464 -3.93 -28.44 3.91
C GLU A 464 -3.25 -27.56 4.98
N SER A 465 -2.51 -28.18 5.91
CA SER A 465 -1.76 -27.46 6.94
C SER A 465 -0.29 -27.86 6.90
N ASN A 466 0.61 -26.87 6.83
CA ASN A 466 2.05 -27.08 6.69
C ASN A 466 2.86 -25.89 7.20
N GLY A 467 3.86 -26.18 8.03
CA GLY A 467 4.85 -25.20 8.49
C GLY A 467 4.27 -24.02 9.27
N SER A 468 4.98 -22.89 9.27
CA SER A 468 4.60 -21.65 9.96
C SER A 468 4.01 -20.58 9.03
N GLY A 469 4.20 -20.72 7.72
CA GLY A 469 3.89 -19.72 6.70
C GLY A 469 5.09 -18.89 6.28
N ALA A 470 6.29 -19.24 6.73
CA ALA A 470 7.49 -18.58 6.26
C ALA A 470 7.73 -18.89 4.77
N ILE A 471 8.29 -17.93 4.05
CA ILE A 471 8.61 -18.13 2.64
C ILE A 471 9.62 -19.24 2.46
N GLY A 472 9.45 -20.05 1.43
CA GLY A 472 10.40 -21.08 1.07
C GLY A 472 10.42 -22.34 1.95
N GLU A 473 9.45 -22.47 2.87
CA GLU A 473 9.29 -23.70 3.65
C GLU A 473 9.07 -24.92 2.73
N VAL A 474 9.58 -26.05 3.18
CA VAL A 474 9.26 -27.34 2.54
C VAL A 474 7.79 -27.69 2.78
N LEU A 475 7.13 -28.23 1.77
CA LEU A 475 5.79 -28.80 1.95
C LEU A 475 5.92 -30.14 2.67
N SER A 476 5.01 -30.43 3.59
CA SER A 476 4.92 -31.80 4.15
C SER A 476 4.64 -32.75 3.00
N THR A 477 5.53 -33.71 2.78
CA THR A 477 5.63 -34.55 1.61
C THR A 477 4.32 -34.74 0.84
N PRO A 478 4.14 -34.16 -0.34
CA PRO A 478 3.01 -34.44 -1.22
C PRO A 478 3.02 -35.91 -1.66
N LEU A 479 1.89 -36.46 -2.03
CA LEU A 479 1.76 -37.83 -2.49
C LEU A 479 1.05 -37.87 -3.86
N ILE A 480 1.51 -38.75 -4.73
CA ILE A 480 0.79 -39.07 -5.96
C ILE A 480 -0.36 -40.03 -5.62
N GLY A 481 -1.58 -39.57 -5.79
CA GLY A 481 -2.80 -40.36 -5.63
C GLY A 481 -3.19 -41.05 -6.94
N LYS A 482 -3.20 -42.38 -6.92
CA LYS A 482 -3.66 -43.20 -8.06
C LYS A 482 -5.18 -43.07 -8.26
N PRO A 483 -5.72 -43.51 -9.38
CA PRO A 483 -7.16 -43.75 -9.52
C PRO A 483 -7.71 -44.61 -8.39
N LEU A 484 -8.97 -44.40 -8.04
CA LEU A 484 -9.68 -45.05 -6.94
C LEU A 484 -9.11 -44.73 -5.52
N ILE A 485 -8.60 -43.53 -5.38
CA ILE A 485 -8.19 -42.98 -4.08
C ILE A 485 -8.98 -41.69 -3.80
N GLY A 486 -9.61 -41.63 -2.61
CA GLY A 486 -10.20 -40.41 -2.04
C GLY A 486 -9.35 -39.87 -0.89
N TYR A 487 -9.76 -38.72 -0.33
CA TYR A 487 -9.02 -38.05 0.75
C TYR A 487 -9.94 -37.19 1.63
N THR A 488 -9.53 -37.03 2.89
CA THR A 488 -10.23 -36.19 3.87
C THR A 488 -9.81 -34.73 3.77
N GLN A 489 -10.51 -33.83 4.46
CA GLN A 489 -10.22 -32.38 4.47
C GLN A 489 -8.85 -31.98 5.03
N THR A 490 -8.04 -32.93 5.48
CA THR A 490 -6.64 -32.72 5.85
C THR A 490 -5.71 -32.59 4.65
N PHE A 491 -6.22 -32.88 3.46
CA PHE A 491 -5.50 -32.80 2.19
C PHE A 491 -6.29 -31.97 1.17
N LEU A 492 -5.53 -31.35 0.25
CA LEU A 492 -6.00 -30.82 -1.00
C LEU A 492 -5.66 -31.79 -2.12
N GLY A 493 -6.53 -31.97 -3.08
CA GLY A 493 -6.25 -32.70 -4.30
C GLY A 493 -5.94 -31.74 -5.44
N ILE A 494 -4.79 -31.90 -6.09
CA ILE A 494 -4.39 -31.08 -7.23
C ILE A 494 -4.47 -31.95 -8.49
N GLY A 495 -5.23 -31.48 -9.44
CA GLY A 495 -5.44 -32.11 -10.73
C GLY A 495 -6.46 -33.25 -10.73
N ALA A 496 -6.97 -33.51 -11.89
CA ALA A 496 -7.53 -34.77 -12.35
C ALA A 496 -6.76 -35.09 -13.63
N PHE A 497 -5.58 -35.73 -13.46
CA PHE A 497 -4.68 -36.05 -14.58
C PHE A 497 -5.07 -37.37 -15.22
N ASP A 498 -4.88 -37.46 -16.54
CA ASP A 498 -5.28 -38.62 -17.32
C ASP A 498 -4.35 -39.80 -17.10
N ASN A 499 -3.08 -39.54 -16.78
CA ASN A 499 -2.05 -40.59 -16.64
C ASN A 499 -1.03 -40.26 -15.54
N GLU A 500 -0.21 -41.27 -15.20
CA GLU A 500 0.80 -41.16 -14.17
C GLU A 500 1.91 -40.14 -14.51
N SER A 501 2.27 -40.02 -15.79
CA SER A 501 3.34 -39.13 -16.24
C SER A 501 2.97 -37.67 -15.99
N GLU A 502 1.74 -37.29 -16.26
CA GLU A 502 1.23 -35.93 -15.96
C GLU A 502 1.19 -35.67 -14.46
N ALA A 503 0.77 -36.64 -13.67
CA ALA A 503 0.79 -36.52 -12.22
C ALA A 503 2.23 -36.38 -11.66
N GLN A 504 3.21 -37.12 -12.23
CA GLN A 504 4.63 -36.99 -11.87
C GLN A 504 5.17 -35.59 -12.24
N ALA A 505 4.85 -35.09 -13.44
CA ALA A 505 5.21 -33.71 -13.85
C ALA A 505 4.65 -32.66 -12.89
N ALA A 506 3.37 -32.75 -12.55
CA ALA A 506 2.73 -31.86 -11.58
C ALA A 506 3.35 -31.99 -10.18
N TYR A 507 3.71 -33.20 -9.75
CA TYR A 507 4.41 -33.44 -8.48
C TYR A 507 5.74 -32.68 -8.43
N LYS A 508 6.62 -32.87 -9.46
CA LYS A 508 7.89 -32.16 -9.56
C LYS A 508 7.72 -30.65 -9.55
N TYR A 509 6.71 -30.14 -10.27
CA TYR A 509 6.37 -28.71 -10.26
C TYR A 509 6.01 -28.21 -8.87
N ILE A 510 5.13 -28.90 -8.15
CA ILE A 510 4.64 -28.49 -6.82
C ILE A 510 5.77 -28.45 -5.79
N ILE A 511 6.74 -29.37 -5.86
CA ILE A 511 7.89 -29.38 -4.95
C ILE A 511 9.04 -28.47 -5.40
N SER A 512 8.97 -27.90 -6.62
CA SER A 512 9.98 -26.97 -7.14
C SER A 512 10.12 -25.71 -6.27
N LYS A 513 11.28 -25.10 -6.26
CA LYS A 513 11.53 -23.83 -5.57
C LYS A 513 10.67 -22.70 -6.13
N PHE A 514 10.53 -22.64 -7.46
CA PHE A 514 9.73 -21.65 -8.14
C PHE A 514 8.25 -21.71 -7.70
N ALA A 515 7.60 -22.86 -7.76
CA ALA A 515 6.19 -22.98 -7.39
C ALA A 515 5.96 -22.62 -5.90
N ARG A 516 6.88 -23.02 -5.01
CA ARG A 516 6.81 -22.70 -3.58
C ARG A 516 7.11 -21.21 -3.28
N THR A 517 7.93 -20.58 -4.09
CA THR A 517 8.11 -19.11 -4.06
C THR A 517 6.78 -18.43 -4.37
N MET A 518 6.12 -18.82 -5.45
CA MET A 518 4.84 -18.26 -5.84
C MET A 518 3.72 -18.56 -4.84
N LEU A 519 3.74 -19.73 -4.22
CA LEU A 519 2.84 -20.06 -3.11
C LEU A 519 3.06 -19.13 -1.91
N GLY A 520 4.32 -18.78 -1.60
CA GLY A 520 4.73 -17.88 -0.53
C GLY A 520 4.15 -16.46 -0.65
N VAL A 521 3.68 -16.04 -1.81
CA VAL A 521 3.04 -14.72 -2.01
C VAL A 521 1.81 -14.54 -1.12
N LEU A 522 0.99 -15.60 -0.96
CA LEU A 522 -0.25 -15.56 -0.17
C LEU A 522 -0.23 -16.46 1.07
N LYS A 523 0.71 -17.39 1.17
CA LYS A 523 0.83 -18.29 2.31
C LYS A 523 1.58 -17.60 3.46
N ILE A 524 0.85 -16.99 4.37
CA ILE A 524 1.37 -16.26 5.55
C ILE A 524 1.12 -16.97 6.88
N THR A 525 0.51 -18.15 6.85
CA THR A 525 0.22 -19.00 8.02
C THR A 525 0.48 -20.46 7.68
N GLN A 526 0.34 -21.33 8.68
CA GLN A 526 0.42 -22.79 8.46
C GLN A 526 -0.67 -23.32 7.52
N HIS A 527 -1.81 -22.64 7.39
CA HIS A 527 -2.91 -23.06 6.53
C HIS A 527 -2.59 -22.79 5.06
N ASN A 528 -2.97 -23.73 4.22
CA ASN A 528 -2.70 -23.74 2.80
C ASN A 528 -4.00 -23.98 1.98
N PRO A 529 -5.05 -23.14 2.16
CA PRO A 529 -6.29 -23.29 1.44
C PRO A 529 -6.10 -23.04 -0.07
N ILE A 530 -7.06 -23.42 -0.88
CA ILE A 530 -7.03 -23.27 -2.35
C ILE A 530 -6.66 -21.82 -2.76
N SER A 531 -7.16 -20.83 -2.04
CA SER A 531 -6.91 -19.42 -2.33
C SER A 531 -5.44 -19.00 -2.25
N THR A 532 -4.59 -19.69 -1.47
CA THR A 532 -3.15 -19.39 -1.38
C THR A 532 -2.39 -19.74 -2.64
N TRP A 533 -2.91 -20.67 -3.47
CA TRP A 533 -2.33 -21.09 -4.73
C TRP A 533 -2.65 -20.18 -5.91
N LYS A 534 -3.40 -19.12 -5.69
CA LYS A 534 -3.89 -18.22 -6.74
C LYS A 534 -2.79 -17.69 -7.67
N TYR A 535 -1.61 -17.42 -7.14
CA TYR A 535 -0.49 -16.86 -7.91
C TYR A 535 0.53 -17.90 -8.35
N VAL A 536 0.32 -19.18 -8.05
CA VAL A 536 1.09 -20.27 -8.63
C VAL A 536 0.55 -20.50 -10.04
N PRO A 537 1.33 -20.25 -11.10
CA PRO A 537 0.84 -20.40 -12.46
C PRO A 537 0.57 -21.86 -12.82
N LEU A 538 -0.53 -22.12 -13.50
CA LEU A 538 -0.80 -23.45 -14.05
C LEU A 538 0.13 -23.70 -15.24
N GLN A 539 0.83 -24.83 -15.22
CA GLN A 539 1.67 -25.29 -16.32
C GLN A 539 0.95 -26.34 -17.16
N ASP A 540 1.44 -26.58 -18.36
CA ASP A 540 1.09 -27.77 -19.16
C ASP A 540 1.94 -28.95 -18.65
N PHE A 541 1.29 -29.99 -18.17
CA PHE A 541 1.96 -31.20 -17.64
C PHE A 541 2.00 -32.32 -18.66
N THR A 542 1.50 -32.10 -19.88
CA THR A 542 1.51 -33.08 -20.97
C THR A 542 2.87 -33.13 -21.66
N ASN A 543 3.03 -34.03 -22.59
CA ASN A 543 4.23 -34.15 -23.43
C ASN A 543 4.39 -33.01 -24.47
N HIS A 544 3.44 -32.10 -24.54
CA HIS A 544 3.49 -30.89 -25.39
C HIS A 544 3.99 -29.65 -24.64
N SER A 545 4.33 -29.82 -23.35
CA SER A 545 4.82 -28.74 -22.49
C SER A 545 6.10 -28.11 -23.04
N ASP A 546 6.26 -26.80 -22.81
CA ASP A 546 7.51 -26.07 -23.00
C ASP A 546 8.57 -26.36 -21.90
N ILE A 547 8.18 -27.10 -20.86
CA ILE A 547 9.05 -27.57 -19.79
C ILE A 547 9.31 -29.08 -19.97
N ASP A 548 10.59 -29.49 -19.94
CA ASP A 548 10.98 -30.89 -19.94
C ASP A 548 10.85 -31.49 -18.53
N TRP A 549 9.69 -32.08 -18.25
CA TRP A 549 9.37 -32.71 -16.97
C TRP A 549 10.16 -33.98 -16.66
N THR A 550 10.95 -34.51 -17.60
CA THR A 550 11.80 -35.69 -17.37
C THR A 550 13.04 -35.35 -16.54
N LYS A 551 13.39 -34.05 -16.48
CA LYS A 551 14.53 -33.49 -15.77
C LYS A 551 14.37 -33.54 -14.25
N SER A 552 15.47 -33.31 -13.54
CA SER A 552 15.47 -33.12 -12.09
C SER A 552 14.69 -31.86 -11.69
N VAL A 553 14.22 -31.79 -10.44
CA VAL A 553 13.47 -30.62 -9.93
C VAL A 553 14.28 -29.32 -10.08
N HIS A 554 15.60 -29.39 -9.85
CA HIS A 554 16.46 -28.21 -10.02
C HIS A 554 16.56 -27.78 -11.49
N GLU A 555 16.69 -28.68 -12.45
CA GLU A 555 16.71 -28.35 -13.87
C GLU A 555 15.35 -27.80 -14.34
N ILE A 556 14.25 -28.28 -13.75
CA ILE A 556 12.90 -27.73 -13.96
C ILE A 556 12.81 -26.30 -13.41
N ASP A 557 13.36 -26.02 -12.23
CA ASP A 557 13.44 -24.66 -11.69
C ASP A 557 14.18 -23.72 -12.65
N LEU A 558 15.31 -24.14 -13.23
CA LEU A 558 16.05 -23.33 -14.20
C LEU A 558 15.22 -23.03 -15.46
N GLN A 559 14.50 -24.00 -16.00
CA GLN A 559 13.59 -23.80 -17.14
C GLN A 559 12.48 -22.83 -16.80
N LEU A 560 11.90 -22.91 -15.60
CA LEU A 560 10.87 -21.98 -15.15
C LEU A 560 11.43 -20.55 -14.96
N TYR A 561 12.66 -20.41 -14.46
CA TYR A 561 13.31 -19.09 -14.36
C TYR A 561 13.53 -18.46 -15.74
N ASP A 562 13.91 -19.26 -16.73
CA ASP A 562 14.08 -18.79 -18.11
C ASP A 562 12.73 -18.43 -18.74
N LYS A 563 11.71 -19.26 -18.58
CA LYS A 563 10.34 -19.01 -19.06
C LYS A 563 9.79 -17.67 -18.58
N TYR A 564 9.98 -17.34 -17.29
CA TYR A 564 9.49 -16.08 -16.71
C TYR A 564 10.52 -14.96 -16.71
N VAL A 565 11.64 -15.11 -17.42
CA VAL A 565 12.69 -14.10 -17.61
C VAL A 565 13.16 -13.52 -16.26
N LEU A 566 13.42 -14.39 -15.29
CA LEU A 566 13.89 -13.97 -13.97
C LEU A 566 15.33 -13.44 -14.04
N SER A 567 15.58 -12.30 -13.38
CA SER A 567 16.92 -11.70 -13.29
C SER A 567 17.84 -12.55 -12.39
N ALA A 568 19.16 -12.25 -12.44
CA ALA A 568 20.13 -12.93 -11.59
C ALA A 568 19.81 -12.76 -10.09
N ASP A 569 19.37 -11.57 -9.67
CA ASP A 569 19.03 -11.28 -8.27
C ASP A 569 17.77 -12.07 -7.83
N GLU A 570 16.75 -12.13 -8.69
CA GLU A 570 15.53 -12.91 -8.42
C GLU A 570 15.81 -14.41 -8.32
N ARG A 571 16.65 -14.96 -9.22
CA ARG A 571 17.08 -16.36 -9.15
C ARG A 571 17.88 -16.63 -7.87
N ASN A 572 18.83 -15.75 -7.55
CA ASN A 572 19.60 -15.86 -6.32
C ASN A 572 18.71 -15.80 -5.07
N PHE A 573 17.71 -14.93 -5.07
CA PHE A 573 16.71 -14.86 -4.00
C PHE A 573 16.02 -16.21 -3.82
N ILE A 574 15.49 -16.82 -4.88
CA ILE A 574 14.82 -18.12 -4.83
C ILE A 574 15.80 -19.20 -4.33
N GLU A 575 17.00 -19.26 -4.88
CA GLU A 575 17.99 -20.30 -4.55
C GLU A 575 18.44 -20.25 -3.09
N THR A 576 18.53 -19.05 -2.50
CA THR A 576 19.03 -18.85 -1.13
C THR A 576 17.94 -18.92 -0.07
N HIS A 577 16.69 -18.52 -0.39
CA HIS A 577 15.60 -18.43 0.58
C HIS A 577 14.64 -19.63 0.53
N VAL A 578 14.61 -20.39 -0.56
CA VAL A 578 13.73 -21.55 -0.71
C VAL A 578 14.51 -22.84 -0.59
N LYS A 579 14.20 -23.63 0.44
CA LYS A 579 14.88 -24.91 0.69
C LYS A 579 14.57 -25.92 -0.42
N ALA A 580 15.54 -26.71 -0.83
CA ALA A 580 15.29 -27.83 -1.74
C ALA A 580 14.36 -28.87 -1.08
N MET A 581 13.60 -29.58 -1.89
CA MET A 581 12.87 -30.79 -1.49
C MET A 581 13.39 -31.98 -2.31
N ASP A 582 13.47 -33.12 -1.66
CA ASP A 582 13.85 -34.37 -2.33
C ASP A 582 12.72 -34.86 -3.25
N GLU A 583 13.08 -35.47 -4.37
CA GLU A 583 12.16 -36.07 -5.36
C GLU A 583 11.43 -37.31 -4.81
#